data_bc7935049cd2ceece13fc191109e79ad
#
_entry.id   bc7935049cd2ceece13fc191109e79ad
#
_cell.length_a   1.000
_cell.length_b   1.000
_cell.length_c   1.000
_cell.angle_alpha   90.00
_cell.angle_beta   90.00
_cell.angle_gamma   90.00
#
_symmetry.space_group_name_H-M   'P 1'
#
loop_
_entity.id
_entity.type
_entity.pdbx_description
1 polymer ?
#
loop_
_entity_poly.entity_id
_entity_poly.type
_entity_poly.pdbx_seq_one_letter_code
_entity_poly.pdbx_strand_id
1 'polypeptide(L)'
;DYITLAVGHSDLFRNLAETPLELYTKLKAMLDSGFLETIRIFVRKDGEMFPIELFSEGEKQLANLLMLMDLTKEFKALFLLDEFDAYLHPNWQREFIKLISEINIRGQVLLTTHSPLTLNKINKENIRILKDGEIYSLTVDSFNRDVVQILEEIMEVPKRPKEVEDAIKHFRNAVMHNQKDEANKAIENLKRLLNKDDPFWVTIEHMMAHFR
;
A
#
# COMPACT_ATOMS: atom_id res chain seq x y z
N ASP A 1 31.14 -6.19 -27.03
CA ASP A 1 30.91 -4.74 -27.05
C ASP A 1 29.66 -4.44 -26.22
N TYR A 2 29.81 -3.65 -25.17
CA TYR A 2 28.68 -3.26 -24.30
C TYR A 2 28.16 -1.89 -24.75
N ILE A 3 26.86 -1.80 -25.03
CA ILE A 3 26.18 -0.52 -25.16
C ILE A 3 25.58 -0.20 -23.80
N THR A 4 26.16 0.75 -23.09
CA THR A 4 25.60 1.25 -21.84
C THR A 4 24.58 2.33 -22.16
N LEU A 5 23.31 2.04 -21.90
CA LEU A 5 22.22 2.97 -22.14
C LEU A 5 21.86 3.63 -20.79
N ALA A 6 22.24 4.88 -20.61
CA ALA A 6 21.77 5.68 -19.48
C ALA A 6 20.40 6.27 -19.84
N VAL A 7 19.35 5.91 -19.11
CA VAL A 7 18.03 6.55 -19.22
C VAL A 7 18.14 7.96 -18.67
N GLY A 8 18.16 8.92 -19.55
CA GLY A 8 18.28 10.34 -19.23
C GLY A 8 19.20 11.04 -20.25
N HIS A 9 18.66 11.49 -21.37
CA HIS A 9 19.29 12.39 -22.33
C HIS A 9 20.53 11.87 -23.12
N SER A 10 20.50 10.65 -23.63
CA SER A 10 21.45 10.30 -24.67
C SER A 10 20.80 10.50 -26.05
N ASP A 11 21.49 11.29 -26.92
CA ASP A 11 21.07 11.49 -28.30
C ASP A 11 20.95 10.19 -29.10
N LEU A 12 21.61 9.13 -28.64
CA LEU A 12 21.53 7.79 -29.22
C LEU A 12 20.10 7.22 -29.17
N PHE A 13 19.36 7.44 -28.08
CA PHE A 13 17.95 6.99 -27.97
C PHE A 13 17.03 7.79 -28.87
N ARG A 14 17.23 9.09 -28.96
CA ARG A 14 16.44 9.96 -29.87
C ARG A 14 16.64 9.58 -31.34
N ASN A 15 17.81 9.05 -31.69
CA ASN A 15 18.08 8.57 -33.04
C ASN A 15 17.58 7.15 -33.31
N LEU A 16 17.32 6.34 -32.25
CA LEU A 16 16.83 4.98 -32.39
C LEU A 16 15.30 4.89 -32.42
N ALA A 17 14.61 5.76 -31.68
CA ALA A 17 13.17 5.73 -31.55
C ALA A 17 12.58 7.09 -31.15
N GLU A 18 11.40 7.42 -31.66
CA GLU A 18 10.67 8.64 -31.32
C GLU A 18 9.87 8.46 -30.02
N THR A 19 9.50 7.22 -29.68
CA THR A 19 8.72 6.89 -28.49
C THR A 19 9.38 5.79 -27.67
N PRO A 20 9.15 5.75 -26.35
CA PRO A 20 9.63 4.65 -25.48
C PRO A 20 9.18 3.27 -25.95
N LEU A 21 7.95 3.15 -26.44
CA LEU A 21 7.42 1.89 -26.96
C LEU A 21 8.15 1.44 -28.24
N GLU A 22 8.44 2.36 -29.14
CA GLU A 22 9.20 2.07 -30.34
C GLU A 22 10.61 1.61 -29.99
N LEU A 23 11.25 2.25 -29.02
CA LEU A 23 12.56 1.84 -28.50
C LEU A 23 12.50 0.41 -27.94
N TYR A 24 11.53 0.13 -27.08
CA TYR A 24 11.33 -1.21 -26.53
C TYR A 24 11.15 -2.25 -27.64
N THR A 25 10.32 -1.97 -28.62
CA THR A 25 10.05 -2.87 -29.76
C THR A 25 11.30 -3.17 -30.57
N LYS A 26 12.10 -2.13 -30.86
CA LYS A 26 13.38 -2.27 -31.59
C LYS A 26 14.40 -3.08 -30.79
N LEU A 27 14.58 -2.76 -29.50
CA LEU A 27 15.50 -3.48 -28.63
C LEU A 27 15.10 -4.96 -28.47
N LYS A 28 13.78 -5.21 -28.32
CA LYS A 28 13.26 -6.57 -28.28
C LYS A 28 13.54 -7.35 -29.56
N ALA A 29 13.29 -6.75 -30.73
CA ALA A 29 13.58 -7.37 -32.02
C ALA A 29 15.08 -7.70 -32.19
N MET A 30 15.95 -6.82 -31.70
CA MET A 30 17.41 -7.03 -31.73
C MET A 30 17.85 -8.20 -30.80
N LEU A 31 17.20 -8.35 -29.63
CA LEU A 31 17.41 -9.51 -28.77
C LEU A 31 16.90 -10.80 -29.42
N ASP A 32 15.65 -10.78 -29.91
CA ASP A 32 15.00 -11.95 -30.50
C ASP A 32 15.75 -12.44 -31.78
N SER A 33 16.40 -11.53 -32.52
CA SER A 33 17.22 -11.87 -33.69
C SER A 33 18.67 -12.31 -33.36
N GLY A 34 19.05 -12.24 -32.07
CA GLY A 34 20.42 -12.55 -31.64
C GLY A 34 21.44 -11.46 -31.98
N PHE A 35 20.99 -10.28 -32.44
CA PHE A 35 21.87 -9.14 -32.69
C PHE A 35 22.39 -8.53 -31.37
N LEU A 36 21.59 -8.59 -30.30
CA LEU A 36 21.99 -8.29 -28.93
C LEU A 36 21.92 -9.57 -28.10
N GLU A 37 22.92 -9.80 -27.27
CA GLU A 37 22.94 -10.93 -26.34
C GLU A 37 22.17 -10.63 -25.04
N THR A 38 22.24 -9.39 -24.57
CA THR A 38 21.61 -8.98 -23.32
C THR A 38 21.39 -7.45 -23.27
N ILE A 39 20.40 -7.06 -22.49
CA ILE A 39 20.15 -5.66 -22.09
C ILE A 39 20.26 -5.59 -20.59
N ARG A 40 21.05 -4.66 -20.07
CA ARG A 40 21.15 -4.37 -18.64
C ARG A 40 20.55 -2.99 -18.36
N ILE A 41 19.68 -2.94 -17.35
CA ILE A 41 19.03 -1.72 -16.93
C ILE A 41 19.71 -1.22 -15.66
N PHE A 42 20.10 0.05 -15.66
CA PHE A 42 20.64 0.72 -14.48
C PHE A 42 19.71 1.85 -14.07
N VAL A 43 19.47 1.95 -12.77
CA VAL A 43 18.67 3.03 -12.18
C VAL A 43 19.59 3.98 -11.44
N ARG A 44 19.39 5.29 -11.66
CA ARG A 44 20.14 6.31 -10.92
C ARG A 44 19.42 6.61 -9.60
N LYS A 45 20.13 6.42 -8.48
CA LYS A 45 19.67 6.73 -7.14
C LYS A 45 20.76 7.50 -6.42
N ASP A 46 20.44 8.65 -5.86
CA ASP A 46 21.37 9.52 -5.11
C ASP A 46 22.67 9.87 -5.90
N GLY A 47 22.57 9.98 -7.22
CA GLY A 47 23.68 10.30 -8.11
C GLY A 47 24.50 9.09 -8.57
N GLU A 48 24.31 7.93 -8.00
CA GLU A 48 24.97 6.67 -8.37
C GLU A 48 24.09 5.79 -9.27
N MET A 49 24.73 4.93 -10.06
CA MET A 49 24.06 4.00 -10.97
C MET A 49 24.07 2.61 -10.38
N PHE A 50 22.89 2.06 -10.17
CA PHE A 50 22.70 0.71 -9.63
C PHE A 50 22.06 -0.19 -10.69
N PRO A 51 22.59 -1.41 -10.92
CA PRO A 51 21.92 -2.37 -11.78
C PRO A 51 20.59 -2.80 -11.12
N ILE A 52 19.54 -2.92 -11.92
CA ILE A 52 18.19 -3.27 -11.43
C ILE A 52 18.15 -4.64 -10.75
N GLU A 53 19.10 -5.51 -11.07
CA GLU A 53 19.26 -6.84 -10.45
C GLU A 53 19.52 -6.77 -8.95
N LEU A 54 20.09 -5.67 -8.46
CA LEU A 54 20.36 -5.46 -7.02
C LEU A 54 19.14 -4.94 -6.23
N PHE A 55 18.05 -4.62 -6.93
CA PHE A 55 16.83 -4.17 -6.29
C PHE A 55 16.11 -5.34 -5.62
N SER A 56 15.37 -5.06 -4.56
CA SER A 56 14.45 -6.03 -3.97
C SER A 56 13.37 -6.44 -4.96
N GLU A 57 12.76 -7.60 -4.77
CA GLU A 57 11.68 -8.07 -5.66
C GLU A 57 10.51 -7.08 -5.73
N GLY A 58 10.13 -6.46 -4.60
CA GLY A 58 9.10 -5.42 -4.58
C GLY A 58 9.49 -4.18 -5.40
N GLU A 59 10.74 -3.70 -5.29
CA GLU A 59 11.23 -2.58 -6.10
C GLU A 59 11.27 -2.92 -7.59
N LYS A 60 11.68 -4.14 -7.96
CA LYS A 60 11.65 -4.63 -9.35
C LYS A 60 10.23 -4.68 -9.90
N GLN A 61 9.31 -5.21 -9.11
CA GLN A 61 7.90 -5.31 -9.50
C GLN A 61 7.29 -3.92 -9.71
N LEU A 62 7.55 -2.98 -8.80
CA LEU A 62 7.12 -1.60 -8.92
C LEU A 62 7.70 -0.94 -10.17
N ALA A 63 9.02 -1.06 -10.38
CA ALA A 63 9.68 -0.49 -11.55
C ALA A 63 9.12 -1.05 -12.86
N ASN A 64 8.92 -2.37 -12.95
CA ASN A 64 8.33 -3.02 -14.11
C ASN A 64 6.91 -2.53 -14.39
N LEU A 65 6.08 -2.39 -13.36
CA LEU A 65 4.71 -1.90 -13.50
C LEU A 65 4.68 -0.45 -13.99
N LEU A 66 5.42 0.44 -13.34
CA LEU A 66 5.48 1.86 -13.73
C LEU A 66 6.05 2.03 -15.15
N MET A 67 7.06 1.24 -15.52
CA MET A 67 7.62 1.23 -16.86
C MET A 67 6.60 0.77 -17.90
N LEU A 68 5.85 -0.30 -17.62
CA LEU A 68 4.79 -0.78 -18.51
C LEU A 68 3.70 0.27 -18.70
N MET A 69 3.28 0.92 -17.61
CA MET A 69 2.28 1.99 -17.65
C MET A 69 2.78 3.19 -18.46
N ASP A 70 4.04 3.61 -18.27
CA ASP A 70 4.65 4.71 -19.02
C ASP A 70 4.80 4.38 -20.52
N LEU A 71 5.21 3.16 -20.85
CA LEU A 71 5.32 2.69 -22.24
C LEU A 71 3.97 2.69 -22.98
N THR A 72 2.88 2.47 -22.24
CA THR A 72 1.53 2.31 -22.81
C THR A 72 0.60 3.48 -22.52
N LYS A 73 1.07 4.56 -21.88
CA LYS A 73 0.25 5.68 -21.42
C LYS A 73 -0.56 6.38 -22.51
N GLU A 74 -0.07 6.38 -23.74
CA GLU A 74 -0.74 7.01 -24.90
C GLU A 74 -1.92 6.17 -25.42
N PHE A 75 -2.04 4.91 -25.04
CA PHE A 75 -3.15 4.05 -25.44
C PHE A 75 -4.34 4.22 -24.49
N LYS A 76 -5.54 4.06 -25.03
CA LYS A 76 -6.75 3.86 -24.23
C LYS A 76 -6.71 2.44 -23.64
N ALA A 77 -6.08 2.28 -22.50
CA ALA A 77 -5.89 0.98 -21.85
C ALA A 77 -6.67 0.90 -20.52
N LEU A 78 -7.04 -0.31 -20.14
CA LEU A 78 -7.50 -0.64 -18.80
C LEU A 78 -6.40 -1.44 -18.11
N PHE A 79 -5.84 -0.90 -17.03
CA PHE A 79 -4.87 -1.58 -16.19
C PHE A 79 -5.62 -2.27 -15.04
N LEU A 80 -5.48 -3.57 -14.95
CA LEU A 80 -6.03 -4.38 -13.85
C LEU A 80 -4.89 -4.83 -12.96
N LEU A 81 -4.86 -4.32 -11.74
CA LEU A 81 -3.79 -4.58 -10.77
C LEU A 81 -4.39 -5.32 -9.57
N ASP A 82 -4.12 -6.59 -9.48
CA ASP A 82 -4.62 -7.42 -8.38
C ASP A 82 -3.56 -7.55 -7.30
N GLU A 83 -3.91 -7.15 -6.05
CA GLU A 83 -3.03 -7.17 -4.86
C GLU A 83 -1.59 -6.67 -5.14
N PHE A 84 -1.47 -5.63 -5.97
CA PHE A 84 -0.18 -5.14 -6.46
C PHE A 84 0.79 -4.74 -5.35
N ASP A 85 0.27 -4.39 -4.18
CA ASP A 85 1.02 -3.88 -3.03
C ASP A 85 1.45 -4.98 -2.04
N ALA A 86 1.09 -6.25 -2.26
CA ALA A 86 1.41 -7.36 -1.36
C ALA A 86 2.92 -7.53 -1.08
N TYR A 87 3.76 -7.21 -2.06
CA TYR A 87 5.23 -7.33 -1.94
C TYR A 87 5.95 -6.00 -1.79
N LEU A 88 5.21 -4.88 -1.74
CA LEU A 88 5.80 -3.56 -1.62
C LEU A 88 6.10 -3.21 -0.16
N HIS A 89 7.27 -2.63 0.06
CA HIS A 89 7.56 -2.00 1.34
C HIS A 89 6.52 -0.91 1.66
N PRO A 90 6.10 -0.73 2.93
CA PRO A 90 5.08 0.25 3.32
C PRO A 90 5.26 1.67 2.78
N ASN A 91 6.49 2.14 2.65
CA ASN A 91 6.78 3.45 2.05
C ASN A 91 6.36 3.50 0.57
N TRP A 92 6.60 2.44 -0.20
CA TRP A 92 6.21 2.35 -1.60
C TRP A 92 4.69 2.24 -1.76
N GLN A 93 4.00 1.56 -0.85
CA GLN A 93 2.53 1.50 -0.84
C GLN A 93 1.92 2.91 -0.70
N ARG A 94 2.51 3.78 0.12
CA ARG A 94 2.09 5.18 0.28
C ARG A 94 2.32 6.04 -0.95
N GLU A 95 3.44 5.83 -1.64
CA GLU A 95 3.84 6.65 -2.79
C GLU A 95 3.22 6.15 -4.11
N PHE A 96 2.75 4.91 -4.17
CA PHE A 96 2.31 4.25 -5.38
C PHE A 96 1.23 5.02 -6.15
N ILE A 97 0.20 5.47 -5.46
CA ILE A 97 -0.92 6.22 -6.08
C ILE A 97 -0.42 7.53 -6.69
N LYS A 98 0.50 8.22 -6.01
CA LYS A 98 1.14 9.42 -6.53
C LYS A 98 1.95 9.11 -7.79
N LEU A 99 2.79 8.07 -7.76
CA LEU A 99 3.61 7.67 -8.90
C LEU A 99 2.76 7.36 -10.14
N ILE A 100 1.64 6.62 -9.98
CA ILE A 100 0.71 6.37 -11.09
C ILE A 100 0.11 7.67 -11.63
N SER A 101 -0.30 8.58 -10.75
CA SER A 101 -0.92 9.84 -11.17
C SER A 101 0.02 10.74 -11.99
N GLU A 102 1.34 10.63 -11.77
CA GLU A 102 2.37 11.36 -12.50
C GLU A 102 2.59 10.84 -13.93
N ILE A 103 2.20 9.58 -14.23
CA ILE A 103 2.38 8.98 -15.57
C ILE A 103 1.41 9.56 -16.60
N ASN A 104 0.33 10.21 -16.16
CA ASN A 104 -0.69 10.79 -17.04
C ASN A 104 -1.27 9.79 -18.07
N ILE A 105 -1.79 8.68 -17.58
CA ILE A 105 -2.33 7.59 -18.38
C ILE A 105 -3.63 8.01 -19.08
N ARG A 106 -3.79 7.72 -20.37
CA ARG A 106 -5.03 7.97 -21.13
C ARG A 106 -6.13 6.92 -20.92
N GLY A 107 -5.94 6.03 -19.98
CA GLY A 107 -6.81 4.90 -19.69
C GLY A 107 -7.44 4.95 -18.31
N GLN A 108 -7.82 3.79 -17.84
CA GLN A 108 -8.34 3.54 -16.49
C GLN A 108 -7.42 2.60 -15.74
N VAL A 109 -7.27 2.82 -14.43
CA VAL A 109 -6.61 1.88 -13.52
C VAL A 109 -7.66 1.35 -12.55
N LEU A 110 -7.83 0.05 -12.51
CA LEU A 110 -8.61 -0.66 -11.50
C LEU A 110 -7.62 -1.50 -10.68
N LEU A 111 -7.59 -1.26 -9.38
CA LEU A 111 -6.69 -1.98 -8.49
C LEU A 111 -7.44 -2.58 -7.31
N THR A 112 -7.00 -3.75 -6.86
CA THR A 112 -7.41 -4.33 -5.58
C THR A 112 -6.29 -4.18 -4.57
N THR A 113 -6.63 -3.94 -3.30
CA THR A 113 -5.68 -3.79 -2.21
C THR A 113 -6.28 -4.20 -0.88
N HIS A 114 -5.45 -4.76 -0.02
CA HIS A 114 -5.71 -4.96 1.40
C HIS A 114 -4.86 -4.01 2.27
N SER A 115 -4.20 -3.02 1.66
CA SER A 115 -3.35 -2.08 2.39
C SER A 115 -4.08 -0.79 2.78
N PRO A 116 -4.19 -0.49 4.06
CA PRO A 116 -4.72 0.79 4.52
C PRO A 116 -3.83 1.97 4.11
N LEU A 117 -2.53 1.72 3.85
CA LEU A 117 -1.57 2.72 3.42
C LEU A 117 -1.87 3.22 1.99
N THR A 118 -2.31 2.31 1.13
CA THR A 118 -2.76 2.64 -0.23
C THR A 118 -4.07 3.39 -0.19
N LEU A 119 -5.04 2.93 0.63
CA LEU A 119 -6.37 3.53 0.74
C LEU A 119 -6.34 4.98 1.23
N ASN A 120 -5.38 5.33 2.12
CA ASN A 120 -5.30 6.69 2.66
C ASN A 120 -4.86 7.76 1.63
N LYS A 121 -4.52 7.35 0.42
CA LYS A 121 -4.15 8.24 -0.70
C LYS A 121 -5.22 8.33 -1.79
N ILE A 122 -6.37 7.69 -1.58
CA ILE A 122 -7.45 7.62 -2.55
C ILE A 122 -8.69 8.29 -1.96
N ASN A 123 -9.36 9.14 -2.76
CA ASN A 123 -10.63 9.73 -2.39
C ASN A 123 -11.73 8.65 -2.37
N LYS A 124 -12.67 8.77 -1.44
CA LYS A 124 -13.75 7.80 -1.22
C LYS A 124 -14.59 7.51 -2.48
N GLU A 125 -14.75 8.49 -3.36
CA GLU A 125 -15.49 8.35 -4.61
C GLU A 125 -14.89 7.29 -5.54
N ASN A 126 -13.57 7.08 -5.42
CA ASN A 126 -12.80 6.12 -6.21
C ASN A 126 -12.62 4.77 -5.50
N ILE A 127 -13.17 4.60 -4.29
CA ILE A 127 -13.09 3.36 -3.53
C ILE A 127 -14.41 2.61 -3.61
N ARG A 128 -14.31 1.29 -3.81
CA ARG A 128 -15.42 0.34 -3.71
C ARG A 128 -15.00 -0.79 -2.78
N ILE A 129 -15.89 -1.20 -1.90
CA ILE A 129 -15.71 -2.34 -1.02
C ILE A 129 -16.41 -3.52 -1.66
N LEU A 130 -15.69 -4.60 -1.90
CA LEU A 130 -16.23 -5.88 -2.32
C LEU A 130 -16.41 -6.78 -1.09
N LYS A 131 -17.64 -7.10 -0.76
CA LYS A 131 -17.98 -7.93 0.40
C LYS A 131 -19.14 -8.86 0.07
N ASP A 132 -18.98 -10.14 0.34
CA ASP A 132 -20.00 -11.18 0.12
C ASP A 132 -20.53 -11.21 -1.34
N GLY A 133 -19.67 -10.86 -2.31
CA GLY A 133 -20.04 -10.80 -3.74
C GLY A 133 -20.78 -9.54 -4.16
N GLU A 134 -21.02 -8.60 -3.26
CA GLU A 134 -21.65 -7.31 -3.53
C GLU A 134 -20.66 -6.15 -3.47
N ILE A 135 -20.98 -5.05 -4.17
CA ILE A 135 -20.12 -3.85 -4.26
C ILE A 135 -20.78 -2.71 -3.49
N TYR A 136 -20.06 -2.18 -2.51
CA TYR A 136 -20.49 -1.05 -1.69
C TYR A 136 -19.65 0.18 -1.96
N SER A 137 -20.28 1.35 -1.97
CA SER A 137 -19.59 2.62 -1.99
C SER A 137 -19.12 3.00 -0.59
N LEU A 138 -17.94 3.59 -0.48
CA LEU A 138 -17.43 4.07 0.79
C LEU A 138 -18.22 5.32 1.25
N THR A 139 -18.74 5.28 2.48
CA THR A 139 -19.48 6.41 3.07
C THR A 139 -18.58 7.37 3.84
N VAL A 140 -17.46 6.85 4.35
CA VAL A 140 -16.49 7.57 5.18
C VAL A 140 -15.29 7.99 4.33
N ASP A 141 -14.74 9.16 4.57
CA ASP A 141 -13.55 9.61 3.83
C ASP A 141 -12.31 8.83 4.27
N SER A 142 -11.48 8.41 3.30
CA SER A 142 -10.22 7.69 3.54
C SER A 142 -9.00 8.56 3.36
N PHE A 143 -9.13 9.66 2.59
CA PHE A 143 -8.00 10.50 2.20
C PHE A 143 -7.35 11.18 3.41
N ASN A 144 -6.03 11.02 3.56
CA ASN A 144 -5.21 11.53 4.65
C ASN A 144 -5.67 11.11 6.07
N ARG A 145 -6.45 10.03 6.16
CA ARG A 145 -6.93 9.51 7.45
C ARG A 145 -5.85 8.67 8.13
N ASP A 146 -5.94 8.56 9.45
CA ASP A 146 -5.07 7.68 10.22
C ASP A 146 -5.26 6.21 9.80
N VAL A 147 -4.15 5.47 9.69
CA VAL A 147 -4.14 4.08 9.23
C VAL A 147 -4.99 3.17 10.13
N VAL A 148 -4.97 3.42 11.45
CA VAL A 148 -5.75 2.63 12.41
C VAL A 148 -7.25 2.86 12.20
N GLN A 149 -7.66 4.08 11.91
CA GLN A 149 -9.06 4.39 11.60
C GLN A 149 -9.52 3.73 10.29
N ILE A 150 -8.66 3.68 9.27
CA ILE A 150 -8.96 2.98 8.01
C ILE A 150 -9.15 1.48 8.27
N LEU A 151 -8.26 0.87 9.07
CA LEU A 151 -8.37 -0.54 9.44
C LEU A 151 -9.69 -0.84 10.15
N GLU A 152 -10.10 0.01 11.10
CA GLU A 152 -11.32 -0.24 11.88
C GLU A 152 -12.61 0.07 11.11
N GLU A 153 -12.67 1.24 10.49
CA GLU A 153 -13.94 1.76 9.95
C GLU A 153 -14.19 1.33 8.50
N ILE A 154 -13.14 1.03 7.74
CA ILE A 154 -13.23 0.66 6.32
C ILE A 154 -12.98 -0.83 6.14
N MET A 155 -11.93 -1.35 6.76
CA MET A 155 -11.53 -2.75 6.60
C MET A 155 -12.12 -3.68 7.67
N GLU A 156 -12.86 -3.13 8.63
CA GLU A 156 -13.50 -3.86 9.72
C GLU A 156 -12.52 -4.75 10.54
N VAL A 157 -11.25 -4.34 10.60
CA VAL A 157 -10.22 -5.04 11.37
C VAL A 157 -10.20 -4.50 12.79
N PRO A 158 -10.46 -5.34 13.82
CA PRO A 158 -10.47 -4.88 15.21
C PRO A 158 -9.06 -4.45 15.65
N LYS A 159 -8.98 -3.41 16.48
CA LYS A 159 -7.71 -2.89 17.04
C LYS A 159 -6.94 -3.93 17.83
N ARG A 160 -7.66 -4.83 18.46
CA ARG A 160 -7.12 -5.79 19.42
C ARG A 160 -7.66 -7.18 19.12
N PRO A 161 -6.96 -8.23 19.52
CA PRO A 161 -7.52 -9.59 19.50
C PRO A 161 -8.89 -9.62 20.21
N LYS A 162 -9.81 -10.39 19.67
CA LYS A 162 -11.21 -10.48 20.15
C LYS A 162 -11.30 -10.72 21.66
N GLU A 163 -10.44 -11.57 22.19
CA GLU A 163 -10.37 -11.89 23.61
C GLU A 163 -10.07 -10.66 24.48
N VAL A 164 -9.17 -9.79 24.01
CA VAL A 164 -8.83 -8.53 24.69
C VAL A 164 -9.97 -7.53 24.58
N GLU A 165 -10.60 -7.43 23.41
CA GLU A 165 -11.76 -6.55 23.23
C GLU A 165 -12.95 -6.94 24.11
N ASP A 166 -13.23 -8.23 24.21
CA ASP A 166 -14.32 -8.74 25.05
C ASP A 166 -14.03 -8.49 26.54
N ALA A 167 -12.78 -8.64 26.97
CA ALA A 167 -12.37 -8.29 28.33
C ALA A 167 -12.51 -6.79 28.64
N ILE A 168 -12.13 -5.93 27.67
CA ILE A 168 -12.30 -4.47 27.77
C ILE A 168 -13.77 -4.09 27.82
N LYS A 169 -14.62 -4.70 26.98
CA LYS A 169 -16.07 -4.48 26.99
C LYS A 169 -16.68 -4.89 28.33
N HIS A 170 -16.27 -6.03 28.87
CA HIS A 170 -16.73 -6.49 30.15
C HIS A 170 -16.38 -5.50 31.29
N PHE A 171 -15.12 -5.03 31.31
CA PHE A 171 -14.68 -3.99 32.25
C PHE A 171 -15.53 -2.71 32.13
N ARG A 172 -15.68 -2.17 30.92
CA ARG A 172 -16.46 -0.95 30.67
C ARG A 172 -17.93 -1.12 31.14
N ASN A 173 -18.55 -2.22 30.84
CA ASN A 173 -19.92 -2.52 31.26
C ASN A 173 -20.04 -2.56 32.78
N ALA A 174 -19.11 -3.23 33.49
CA ALA A 174 -19.09 -3.26 34.95
C ALA A 174 -18.98 -1.86 35.56
N VAL A 175 -18.13 -1.00 34.98
CA VAL A 175 -18.00 0.39 35.42
C VAL A 175 -19.27 1.19 35.15
N MET A 176 -19.85 1.09 33.95
CA MET A 176 -21.10 1.79 33.58
C MET A 176 -22.28 1.42 34.51
N HIS A 177 -22.34 0.19 34.96
CA HIS A 177 -23.39 -0.29 35.88
C HIS A 177 -23.00 -0.16 37.35
N ASN A 178 -21.90 0.52 37.68
CA ASN A 178 -21.39 0.72 39.03
C ASN A 178 -21.14 -0.59 39.82
N GLN A 179 -20.70 -1.64 39.10
CA GLN A 179 -20.43 -2.97 39.66
C GLN A 179 -18.93 -3.12 39.99
N LYS A 180 -18.50 -2.59 41.13
CA LYS A 180 -17.10 -2.50 41.52
C LYS A 180 -16.40 -3.88 41.59
N ASP A 181 -17.04 -4.88 42.10
CA ASP A 181 -16.45 -6.24 42.20
C ASP A 181 -16.22 -6.88 40.84
N GLU A 182 -17.18 -6.71 39.92
CA GLU A 182 -17.04 -7.19 38.53
C GLU A 182 -15.98 -6.42 37.79
N ALA A 183 -15.86 -5.10 37.99
CA ALA A 183 -14.79 -4.30 37.40
C ALA A 183 -13.41 -4.78 37.90
N ASN A 184 -13.26 -5.09 39.20
CA ASN A 184 -12.00 -5.62 39.75
C ASN A 184 -11.65 -6.99 39.15
N LYS A 185 -12.63 -7.90 39.00
CA LYS A 185 -12.40 -9.18 38.32
C LYS A 185 -11.98 -9.01 36.88
N ALA A 186 -12.61 -8.08 36.17
CA ALA A 186 -12.24 -7.77 34.79
C ALA A 186 -10.80 -7.21 34.70
N ILE A 187 -10.37 -6.38 35.65
CA ILE A 187 -8.99 -5.88 35.74
C ILE A 187 -7.99 -7.04 35.91
N GLU A 188 -8.30 -8.00 36.78
CA GLU A 188 -7.43 -9.16 36.96
C GLU A 188 -7.30 -10.01 35.68
N ASN A 189 -8.36 -10.12 34.90
CA ASN A 189 -8.30 -10.77 33.59
C ASN A 189 -7.45 -9.95 32.61
N LEU A 190 -7.64 -8.62 32.54
CA LEU A 190 -6.89 -7.73 31.70
C LEU A 190 -5.38 -7.72 32.03
N LYS A 191 -4.99 -7.90 33.29
CA LYS A 191 -3.57 -8.06 33.68
C LYS A 191 -2.87 -9.25 33.03
N ARG A 192 -3.63 -10.27 32.65
CA ARG A 192 -3.10 -11.46 31.96
C ARG A 192 -3.02 -11.28 30.45
N LEU A 193 -3.86 -10.40 29.90
CA LEU A 193 -4.03 -10.20 28.47
C LEU A 193 -3.25 -9.00 27.94
N LEU A 194 -3.05 -7.96 28.75
CA LEU A 194 -2.38 -6.72 28.37
C LEU A 194 -0.95 -6.65 28.88
N ASN A 195 -0.06 -6.06 28.08
CA ASN A 195 1.27 -5.70 28.55
C ASN A 195 1.21 -4.63 29.65
N LYS A 196 2.23 -4.59 30.49
CA LYS A 196 2.31 -3.62 31.60
C LYS A 196 2.30 -2.16 31.13
N ASP A 197 2.82 -1.90 29.96
CA ASP A 197 2.94 -0.56 29.34
C ASP A 197 1.76 -0.24 28.39
N ASP A 198 0.69 -1.05 28.40
CA ASP A 198 -0.45 -0.82 27.53
C ASP A 198 -1.16 0.50 27.90
N PRO A 199 -1.41 1.42 26.93
CA PRO A 199 -2.06 2.71 27.20
C PRO A 199 -3.45 2.60 27.84
N PHE A 200 -4.11 1.44 27.73
CA PHE A 200 -5.42 1.24 28.32
C PHE A 200 -5.40 1.26 29.86
N TRP A 201 -4.26 1.01 30.48
CA TRP A 201 -4.11 1.11 31.94
C TRP A 201 -4.42 2.50 32.48
N VAL A 202 -4.03 3.55 31.77
CA VAL A 202 -4.37 4.93 32.13
C VAL A 202 -5.89 5.13 32.11
N THR A 203 -6.57 4.54 31.11
CA THR A 203 -8.03 4.59 31.02
C THR A 203 -8.70 3.86 32.21
N ILE A 204 -8.17 2.70 32.58
CA ILE A 204 -8.66 1.93 33.75
C ILE A 204 -8.52 2.77 35.03
N GLU A 205 -7.35 3.34 35.28
CA GLU A 205 -7.10 4.19 36.45
C GLU A 205 -8.09 5.36 36.51
N HIS A 206 -8.29 6.06 35.39
CA HIS A 206 -9.22 7.18 35.31
C HIS A 206 -10.67 6.74 35.55
N MET A 207 -11.12 5.65 34.95
CA MET A 207 -12.49 5.13 35.13
C MET A 207 -12.71 4.62 36.56
N MET A 208 -11.73 3.96 37.17
CA MET A 208 -11.82 3.48 38.54
C MET A 208 -11.82 4.62 39.58
N ALA A 209 -11.14 5.74 39.31
CA ALA A 209 -11.15 6.92 40.19
C ALA A 209 -12.53 7.58 40.32
N HIS A 210 -13.42 7.35 39.33
CA HIS A 210 -14.80 7.87 39.33
C HIS A 210 -15.83 6.88 39.93
N PHE A 211 -15.39 5.70 40.42
CA PHE A 211 -16.25 4.79 41.11
C PHE A 211 -16.68 5.41 42.45
N ARG A 212 -17.93 5.75 42.56
CA ARG A 212 -18.55 6.24 43.82
C ARG A 212 -19.11 5.12 44.65
#